data_8077bcbcfe71771b916c8532c984e69c
#
_entry.id   8077bcbcfe71771b916c8532c984e69c
#
_cell.length_a   1.000
_cell.length_b   1.000
_cell.length_c   1.000
_cell.angle_alpha   90.00
_cell.angle_beta   90.00
_cell.angle_gamma   90.00
#
_symmetry.space_group_name_H-M   'P 1'
#
loop_
_entity.id
_entity.type
_entity.pdbx_description
1 polymer ?
#
loop_
_entity_poly.entity_id
_entity_poly.type
_entity_poly.pdbx_seq_one_letter_code
_entity_poly.pdbx_strand_id
1 'polypeptide(L)'
;MKDFFKNVFATMLGVFLFGVAMTVFGFICIIGIAASTSATKKIEKNSVLVLKLDGSMSERDENNLMDELNGVTSLSFESTMKAIKKAKDNDKVAGIYLEVGQLGADLAQAEEIEKALLDFKKSGKWIIAYGESYSTLGYYLASAANKIYMNKEGMLDWAGLGGEKVYYKNLFAKFGVRYITTKVGKYKSAVEQMTADNISDADREQTQRYLNGWWNTILSTVARNRQINKDSLNAYADRVITLEAPENTLKYKMIDGLVYNDQVKNIVKKQLGIDEDEDINKVSVDDINGDETPVMGDHIAVYYAYGDIVDKTTPQGIFQSNHQIVGSEMCNDLEDLAKDDNVKAVVIRVNSGGGSAYASEQIWHQINELKKAKPVVVSMSGAAASGGYYLSSNANWIVAEPTTITGSIGIFGLFADLSELYTKKLGINYAEVKTNRNAVFGASGHSFTPEQLSMLQNHVNRGYMLFKKRVAEGRRMTVDQVEKVAQGRVWLGEDAIKLKLVDQLGGLDDAIEKAAKLAKLTDYDTASYPASSGIWEQLLNSYSNADDILDSRLQANLGEFYEPFKLVYSIKSMDKVQARMPYIIKIK
;
A
#
# COMPACT_ATOMS: atom_id res chain seq x y z
N MET A 1 22.31 -28.51 54.57
CA MET A 1 21.96 -28.78 53.16
C MET A 1 20.44 -28.83 52.87
N LYS A 2 19.63 -29.57 53.66
CA LYS A 2 18.17 -29.62 53.44
C LYS A 2 17.49 -28.23 53.48
N ASP A 3 17.83 -27.40 54.43
CA ASP A 3 17.23 -26.05 54.56
C ASP A 3 17.69 -25.10 53.46
N PHE A 4 18.90 -25.22 52.95
CA PHE A 4 19.40 -24.46 51.81
C PHE A 4 18.56 -24.76 50.56
N PHE A 5 18.38 -26.03 50.18
CA PHE A 5 17.57 -26.39 49.03
C PHE A 5 16.11 -26.04 49.20
N LYS A 6 15.54 -26.13 50.42
CA LYS A 6 14.18 -25.69 50.71
C LYS A 6 14.00 -24.18 50.45
N ASN A 7 14.93 -23.36 50.89
CA ASN A 7 14.90 -21.92 50.70
C ASN A 7 15.10 -21.55 49.21
N VAL A 8 16.02 -22.22 48.52
CA VAL A 8 16.21 -22.03 47.07
C VAL A 8 14.92 -22.36 46.29
N PHE A 9 14.29 -23.50 46.64
CA PHE A 9 13.04 -23.91 45.96
C PHE A 9 11.87 -22.95 46.27
N ALA A 10 11.76 -22.47 47.51
CA ALA A 10 10.76 -21.47 47.89
C ALA A 10 10.96 -20.15 47.16
N THR A 11 12.20 -19.69 46.99
CA THR A 11 12.51 -18.47 46.24
C THR A 11 12.21 -18.64 44.75
N MET A 12 12.61 -19.74 44.13
CA MET A 12 12.27 -20.05 42.73
C MET A 12 10.76 -20.09 42.50
N LEU A 13 10.01 -20.75 43.40
CA LEU A 13 8.56 -20.81 43.34
C LEU A 13 7.96 -19.41 43.51
N GLY A 14 8.49 -18.59 44.43
CA GLY A 14 8.04 -17.21 44.64
C GLY A 14 8.28 -16.33 43.41
N VAL A 15 9.44 -16.40 42.78
CA VAL A 15 9.76 -15.68 41.52
C VAL A 15 8.88 -16.16 40.38
N PHE A 16 8.64 -17.47 40.26
CA PHE A 16 7.74 -18.02 39.26
C PHE A 16 6.29 -17.52 39.45
N LEU A 17 5.75 -17.62 40.70
CA LEU A 17 4.40 -17.11 40.99
C LEU A 17 4.28 -15.61 40.81
N PHE A 18 5.31 -14.84 41.13
CA PHE A 18 5.35 -13.40 40.86
C PHE A 18 5.35 -13.13 39.36
N GLY A 19 6.14 -13.88 38.59
CA GLY A 19 6.13 -13.79 37.12
C GLY A 19 4.73 -14.06 36.54
N VAL A 20 4.08 -15.15 36.99
CA VAL A 20 2.71 -15.49 36.58
C VAL A 20 1.72 -14.37 36.97
N ALA A 21 1.81 -13.86 38.20
CA ALA A 21 0.94 -12.77 38.66
C ALA A 21 1.11 -11.49 37.82
N MET A 22 2.36 -11.12 37.51
CA MET A 22 2.65 -9.96 36.64
C MET A 22 2.16 -10.16 35.22
N THR A 23 2.28 -11.38 34.69
CA THR A 23 1.73 -11.71 33.35
C THR A 23 0.20 -11.58 33.35
N VAL A 24 -0.49 -12.15 34.34
CA VAL A 24 -1.95 -12.04 34.47
C VAL A 24 -2.39 -10.58 34.65
N PHE A 25 -1.66 -9.81 35.48
CA PHE A 25 -1.95 -8.39 35.66
C PHE A 25 -1.74 -7.60 34.36
N GLY A 26 -0.66 -7.88 33.61
CA GLY A 26 -0.43 -7.31 32.27
C GLY A 26 -1.59 -7.60 31.30
N PHE A 27 -2.06 -8.86 31.29
CA PHE A 27 -3.23 -9.26 30.50
C PHE A 27 -4.50 -8.52 30.90
N ILE A 28 -4.77 -8.36 32.20
CA ILE A 28 -5.95 -7.61 32.67
C ILE A 28 -5.85 -6.14 32.25
N CYS A 29 -4.67 -5.53 32.32
CA CYS A 29 -4.45 -4.16 31.85
C CYS A 29 -4.68 -4.03 30.34
N ILE A 30 -4.17 -4.96 29.53
CA ILE A 30 -4.37 -4.98 28.07
C ILE A 30 -5.84 -5.15 27.73
N ILE A 31 -6.55 -6.09 28.39
CA ILE A 31 -7.99 -6.28 28.20
C ILE A 31 -8.76 -5.03 28.64
N GLY A 32 -8.36 -4.39 29.73
CA GLY A 32 -8.98 -3.15 30.22
C GLY A 32 -8.80 -1.98 29.25
N ILE A 33 -7.64 -1.84 28.63
CA ILE A 33 -7.36 -0.83 27.60
C ILE A 33 -8.16 -1.15 26.33
N ALA A 34 -8.14 -2.39 25.84
CA ALA A 34 -8.90 -2.83 24.69
C ALA A 34 -10.43 -2.63 24.88
N ALA A 35 -10.96 -2.95 26.06
CA ALA A 35 -12.37 -2.71 26.37
C ALA A 35 -12.72 -1.23 26.51
N SER A 36 -11.79 -0.37 26.93
CA SER A 36 -12.05 1.08 27.04
C SER A 36 -11.99 1.80 25.68
N THR A 37 -11.20 1.29 24.74
CA THR A 37 -11.12 1.79 23.35
C THR A 37 -12.27 1.28 22.49
N SER A 38 -12.91 0.16 22.83
CA SER A 38 -13.98 -0.47 22.04
C SER A 38 -15.39 0.09 22.31
N ALA A 39 -15.57 1.07 23.20
CA ALA A 39 -16.88 1.66 23.46
C ALA A 39 -17.26 2.64 22.33
N THR A 40 -17.91 2.13 21.27
CA THR A 40 -18.44 2.96 20.18
C THR A 40 -19.38 4.04 20.71
N LYS A 41 -19.15 5.28 20.31
CA LYS A 41 -19.97 6.41 20.72
C LYS A 41 -21.33 6.36 20.00
N LYS A 42 -22.40 6.55 20.75
CA LYS A 42 -23.74 6.60 20.16
C LYS A 42 -23.87 7.79 19.20
N ILE A 43 -24.28 7.53 17.97
CA ILE A 43 -24.56 8.56 16.98
C ILE A 43 -25.87 9.27 17.33
N GLU A 44 -25.79 10.54 17.65
CA GLU A 44 -26.93 11.40 18.00
C GLU A 44 -27.24 12.37 16.85
N LYS A 45 -28.39 13.05 16.93
CA LYS A 45 -28.76 14.06 15.93
C LYS A 45 -27.70 15.18 15.90
N ASN A 46 -27.41 15.70 14.72
CA ASN A 46 -26.37 16.70 14.46
C ASN A 46 -24.94 16.21 14.75
N SER A 47 -24.69 14.90 14.73
CA SER A 47 -23.31 14.38 14.80
C SER A 47 -22.49 14.85 13.59
N VAL A 48 -21.20 15.08 13.83
CA VAL A 48 -20.20 15.43 12.80
C VAL A 48 -19.20 14.31 12.70
N LEU A 49 -19.08 13.68 11.54
CA LEU A 49 -18.00 12.73 11.30
C LEU A 49 -16.67 13.50 11.22
N VAL A 50 -15.77 13.24 12.16
CA VAL A 50 -14.39 13.72 12.08
C VAL A 50 -13.58 12.72 11.28
N LEU A 51 -13.30 13.08 10.05
CA LEU A 51 -12.46 12.28 9.17
C LEU A 51 -11.03 12.85 9.22
N LYS A 52 -10.19 12.20 10.03
CA LYS A 52 -8.79 12.60 10.19
C LYS A 52 -7.93 11.80 9.21
N LEU A 53 -7.35 12.48 8.23
CA LEU A 53 -6.46 11.91 7.21
C LEU A 53 -5.02 12.37 7.48
N ASP A 54 -4.35 11.69 8.42
CA ASP A 54 -2.98 11.98 8.84
C ASP A 54 -2.28 10.67 9.20
N GLY A 55 -1.19 10.35 8.52
CA GLY A 55 -0.45 9.09 8.65
C GLY A 55 -0.44 8.25 7.39
N SER A 56 0.06 7.04 7.48
CA SER A 56 0.13 6.09 6.36
C SER A 56 -1.20 5.36 6.17
N MET A 57 -1.68 5.28 4.93
CA MET A 57 -2.92 4.58 4.58
C MET A 57 -2.61 3.21 3.99
N SER A 58 -3.14 2.17 4.64
CA SER A 58 -3.17 0.81 4.11
C SER A 58 -4.51 0.49 3.44
N GLU A 59 -4.61 -0.62 2.74
CA GLU A 59 -5.90 -1.05 2.14
C GLU A 59 -6.91 -1.47 3.22
N ARG A 60 -6.43 -2.06 4.33
CA ARG A 60 -7.26 -2.52 5.47
C ARG A 60 -6.66 -2.08 6.80
N ASP A 61 -7.43 -2.25 7.86
CA ASP A 61 -6.94 -2.09 9.22
C ASP A 61 -5.87 -3.15 9.52
N GLU A 62 -4.66 -2.68 9.71
CA GLU A 62 -3.52 -3.50 10.15
C GLU A 62 -3.39 -3.40 11.68
N ASN A 63 -4.48 -3.64 12.42
CA ASN A 63 -4.52 -3.49 13.88
C ASN A 63 -3.26 -4.08 14.54
N ASN A 64 -2.20 -3.29 14.56
CA ASN A 64 -0.96 -3.64 15.22
C ASN A 64 -0.98 -2.95 16.59
N LEU A 65 -1.27 -3.71 17.64
CA LEU A 65 -1.29 -3.21 19.02
C LEU A 65 -0.01 -2.45 19.38
N MET A 66 1.13 -2.82 18.78
CA MET A 66 2.42 -2.15 19.01
C MET A 66 2.48 -0.78 18.32
N ASP A 67 1.89 -0.60 17.15
CA ASP A 67 1.81 0.69 16.47
C ASP A 67 0.91 1.63 17.25
N GLU A 68 -0.22 1.15 17.75
CA GLU A 68 -1.14 1.91 18.61
C GLU A 68 -0.45 2.34 19.92
N LEU A 69 0.29 1.46 20.57
CA LEU A 69 1.09 1.77 21.76
C LEU A 69 2.24 2.75 21.48
N ASN A 70 2.78 2.75 20.26
CA ASN A 70 3.84 3.68 19.83
C ASN A 70 3.27 5.01 19.29
N GLY A 71 1.96 5.18 19.26
CA GLY A 71 1.29 6.38 18.74
C GLY A 71 1.40 6.51 17.21
N VAL A 72 1.67 5.43 16.49
CA VAL A 72 1.66 5.39 15.03
C VAL A 72 0.22 5.23 14.57
N THR A 73 -0.34 6.26 13.94
CA THR A 73 -1.67 6.22 13.34
C THR A 73 -1.57 5.58 11.95
N SER A 74 -2.06 4.34 11.80
CA SER A 74 -2.34 3.78 10.49
C SER A 74 -3.78 4.07 10.10
N LEU A 75 -4.00 4.43 8.84
CA LEU A 75 -5.33 4.69 8.29
C LEU A 75 -5.72 3.52 7.42
N SER A 76 -6.97 3.08 7.54
CA SER A 76 -7.56 2.08 6.66
C SER A 76 -8.37 2.74 5.56
N PHE A 77 -8.04 2.40 4.32
CA PHE A 77 -8.84 2.81 3.16
C PHE A 77 -10.25 2.21 3.24
N GLU A 78 -10.36 0.92 3.53
CA GLU A 78 -11.64 0.21 3.68
C GLU A 78 -12.54 0.89 4.71
N SER A 79 -12.04 1.10 5.94
CA SER A 79 -12.78 1.71 7.04
C SER A 79 -13.16 3.16 6.73
N THR A 80 -12.27 3.92 6.09
CA THR A 80 -12.53 5.28 5.64
C THR A 80 -13.68 5.34 4.63
N MET A 81 -13.65 4.49 3.60
CA MET A 81 -14.69 4.44 2.56
C MET A 81 -16.03 4.01 3.12
N LYS A 82 -16.03 2.99 4.01
CA LYS A 82 -17.22 2.50 4.71
C LYS A 82 -17.85 3.60 5.57
N ALA A 83 -17.03 4.35 6.33
CA ALA A 83 -17.52 5.44 7.18
C ALA A 83 -18.16 6.58 6.37
N ILE A 84 -17.54 7.00 5.26
CA ILE A 84 -18.10 8.05 4.39
C ILE A 84 -19.47 7.62 3.84
N LYS A 85 -19.61 6.37 3.38
CA LYS A 85 -20.87 5.83 2.86
C LYS A 85 -21.94 5.76 3.95
N LYS A 86 -21.63 5.16 5.10
CA LYS A 86 -22.56 5.09 6.23
C LYS A 86 -22.98 6.48 6.72
N ALA A 87 -22.04 7.43 6.79
CA ALA A 87 -22.35 8.81 7.18
C ALA A 87 -23.26 9.51 6.16
N LYS A 88 -23.12 9.22 4.86
CA LYS A 88 -24.01 9.73 3.80
C LYS A 88 -25.46 9.32 4.07
N ASP A 89 -25.70 8.06 4.40
CA ASP A 89 -27.05 7.47 4.53
C ASP A 89 -27.63 7.65 5.94
N ASN A 90 -26.84 8.10 6.93
CA ASN A 90 -27.29 8.28 8.31
C ASN A 90 -27.83 9.70 8.55
N ASP A 91 -29.14 9.85 8.70
CA ASP A 91 -29.82 11.13 8.93
C ASP A 91 -29.38 11.89 10.20
N LYS A 92 -28.72 11.21 11.14
CA LYS A 92 -28.18 11.84 12.35
C LYS A 92 -26.86 12.56 12.09
N VAL A 93 -26.15 12.25 11.02
CA VAL A 93 -24.89 12.90 10.64
C VAL A 93 -25.20 14.14 9.81
N ALA A 94 -24.79 15.30 10.33
CA ALA A 94 -25.02 16.60 9.68
C ALA A 94 -23.95 16.94 8.61
N GLY A 95 -22.72 16.48 8.80
CA GLY A 95 -21.62 16.77 7.88
C GLY A 95 -20.33 16.05 8.25
N ILE A 96 -19.30 16.30 7.45
CA ILE A 96 -17.93 15.83 7.68
C ILE A 96 -17.04 17.02 8.05
N TYR A 97 -16.32 16.89 9.15
CA TYR A 97 -15.14 17.71 9.44
C TYR A 97 -13.91 16.95 8.98
N LEU A 98 -13.36 17.38 7.85
CA LEU A 98 -12.19 16.76 7.22
C LEU A 98 -10.92 17.43 7.76
N GLU A 99 -10.24 16.74 8.65
CA GLU A 99 -8.95 17.16 9.22
C GLU A 99 -7.83 16.49 8.42
N VAL A 100 -7.02 17.31 7.72
CA VAL A 100 -5.98 16.79 6.84
C VAL A 100 -4.61 17.15 7.38
N GLY A 101 -3.78 16.11 7.58
CA GLY A 101 -2.37 16.22 7.96
C GLY A 101 -1.43 15.73 6.84
N GLN A 102 -0.37 15.03 7.25
CA GLN A 102 0.57 14.40 6.33
C GLN A 102 0.03 13.01 5.92
N LEU A 103 -0.68 12.97 4.81
CA LEU A 103 -1.28 11.74 4.30
C LEU A 103 -0.31 10.97 3.40
N GLY A 104 0.03 9.75 3.77
CA GLY A 104 0.76 8.78 2.97
C GLY A 104 -0.19 7.77 2.34
N ALA A 105 -0.85 8.14 1.25
CA ALA A 105 -1.75 7.28 0.48
C ALA A 105 -1.33 7.23 -1.00
N ASP A 106 -1.82 6.23 -1.72
CA ASP A 106 -1.69 6.20 -3.17
C ASP A 106 -2.68 7.18 -3.82
N LEU A 107 -2.29 7.76 -4.97
CA LEU A 107 -3.18 8.69 -5.67
C LEU A 107 -4.50 8.03 -6.11
N ALA A 108 -4.49 6.73 -6.45
CA ALA A 108 -5.70 5.99 -6.77
C ALA A 108 -6.64 5.86 -5.56
N GLN A 109 -6.11 5.59 -4.35
CA GLN A 109 -6.91 5.62 -3.12
C GLN A 109 -7.51 7.02 -2.88
N ALA A 110 -6.72 8.07 -3.12
CA ALA A 110 -7.20 9.44 -3.00
C ALA A 110 -8.28 9.78 -4.04
N GLU A 111 -8.21 9.25 -5.28
CA GLU A 111 -9.26 9.39 -6.28
C GLU A 111 -10.58 8.77 -5.81
N GLU A 112 -10.52 7.58 -5.22
CA GLU A 112 -11.72 6.90 -4.70
C GLU A 112 -12.33 7.65 -3.50
N ILE A 113 -11.48 8.13 -2.57
CA ILE A 113 -11.94 8.94 -1.42
C ILE A 113 -12.54 10.26 -1.90
N GLU A 114 -11.92 10.95 -2.86
CA GLU A 114 -12.46 12.20 -3.44
C GLU A 114 -13.85 11.98 -4.05
N LYS A 115 -14.02 10.90 -4.82
CA LYS A 115 -15.31 10.51 -5.39
C LYS A 115 -16.35 10.25 -4.30
N ALA A 116 -15.97 9.54 -3.23
CA ALA A 116 -16.85 9.27 -2.10
C ALA A 116 -17.25 10.56 -1.35
N LEU A 117 -16.33 11.51 -1.16
CA LEU A 117 -16.63 12.82 -0.58
C LEU A 117 -17.58 13.64 -1.46
N LEU A 118 -17.39 13.62 -2.78
CA LEU A 118 -18.32 14.28 -3.72
C LEU A 118 -19.70 13.62 -3.72
N ASP A 119 -19.75 12.28 -3.60
CA ASP A 119 -21.00 11.55 -3.50
C ASP A 119 -21.72 11.80 -2.16
N PHE A 120 -20.97 11.92 -1.06
CA PHE A 120 -21.50 12.36 0.23
C PHE A 120 -22.19 13.72 0.12
N LYS A 121 -21.59 14.69 -0.60
CA LYS A 121 -22.20 16.03 -0.80
C LYS A 121 -23.53 15.99 -1.55
N LYS A 122 -23.80 14.97 -2.38
CA LYS A 122 -25.09 14.81 -3.06
C LYS A 122 -26.25 14.55 -2.10
N SER A 123 -25.99 14.09 -0.88
CA SER A 123 -27.00 13.99 0.18
C SER A 123 -27.46 15.35 0.76
N GLY A 124 -26.85 16.45 0.33
CA GLY A 124 -27.11 17.79 0.86
C GLY A 124 -26.33 18.13 2.13
N LYS A 125 -25.53 17.21 2.64
CA LYS A 125 -24.69 17.41 3.83
C LYS A 125 -23.41 18.15 3.46
N TRP A 126 -22.84 18.85 4.44
CA TRP A 126 -21.65 19.71 4.24
C TRP A 126 -20.34 18.98 4.56
N ILE A 127 -19.25 19.43 3.93
CA ILE A 127 -17.87 19.07 4.26
C ILE A 127 -17.09 20.35 4.52
N ILE A 128 -16.50 20.48 5.70
CA ILE A 128 -15.55 21.53 6.07
C ILE A 128 -14.18 20.88 6.24
N ALA A 129 -13.19 21.35 5.47
CA ALA A 129 -11.82 20.91 5.58
C ALA A 129 -10.98 21.93 6.37
N TYR A 130 -10.09 21.40 7.22
CA TYR A 130 -9.06 22.19 7.91
C TYR A 130 -7.73 21.44 7.91
N GLY A 131 -6.65 22.19 7.69
CA GLY A 131 -5.27 21.71 7.82
C GLY A 131 -4.38 22.77 8.46
N GLU A 132 -3.47 22.36 9.36
CA GLU A 132 -2.39 23.24 9.82
C GLU A 132 -1.49 23.64 8.65
N SER A 133 -1.24 22.70 7.76
CA SER A 133 -0.66 22.85 6.43
C SER A 133 -1.23 21.77 5.52
N TYR A 134 -1.13 21.93 4.22
CA TYR A 134 -1.59 20.94 3.26
C TYR A 134 -0.43 20.42 2.42
N SER A 135 -0.25 19.11 2.38
CA SER A 135 0.50 18.46 1.30
C SER A 135 -0.28 18.53 -0.01
N THR A 136 0.36 18.29 -1.14
CA THR A 136 -0.32 18.22 -2.45
C THR A 136 -1.48 17.22 -2.44
N LEU A 137 -1.28 16.02 -1.89
CA LEU A 137 -2.32 14.99 -1.81
C LEU A 137 -3.42 15.34 -0.80
N GLY A 138 -3.05 15.92 0.33
CA GLY A 138 -3.99 16.41 1.33
C GLY A 138 -4.89 17.52 0.77
N TYR A 139 -4.32 18.45 0.03
CA TYR A 139 -5.10 19.50 -0.64
C TYR A 139 -5.99 18.95 -1.77
N TYR A 140 -5.51 17.95 -2.50
CA TYR A 140 -6.33 17.24 -3.49
C TYR A 140 -7.65 16.77 -2.87
N LEU A 141 -7.61 16.11 -1.71
CA LEU A 141 -8.79 15.65 -1.00
C LEU A 141 -9.62 16.81 -0.41
N ALA A 142 -8.94 17.78 0.23
CA ALA A 142 -9.61 18.96 0.78
C ALA A 142 -10.35 19.76 -0.30
N SER A 143 -9.89 19.72 -1.55
CA SER A 143 -10.55 20.41 -2.67
C SER A 143 -11.99 19.97 -2.90
N ALA A 144 -12.37 18.74 -2.48
CA ALA A 144 -13.74 18.24 -2.54
C ALA A 144 -14.69 18.89 -1.50
N ALA A 145 -14.15 19.56 -0.47
CA ALA A 145 -14.95 20.17 0.60
C ALA A 145 -15.79 21.38 0.10
N ASN A 146 -16.82 21.73 0.85
CA ASN A 146 -17.59 22.95 0.62
C ASN A 146 -16.80 24.21 1.02
N LYS A 147 -16.00 24.08 2.10
CA LYS A 147 -15.13 25.13 2.61
C LYS A 147 -13.79 24.54 3.02
N ILE A 148 -12.72 25.25 2.69
CA ILE A 148 -11.35 24.87 3.02
C ILE A 148 -10.72 25.98 3.86
N TYR A 149 -10.28 25.62 5.03
CA TYR A 149 -9.58 26.52 5.94
C TYR A 149 -8.15 26.02 6.20
N MET A 150 -7.22 26.93 6.37
CA MET A 150 -5.82 26.63 6.69
C MET A 150 -5.38 27.51 7.87
N ASN A 151 -4.42 27.05 8.64
CA ASN A 151 -3.79 27.85 9.68
C ASN A 151 -3.21 29.15 9.08
N LYS A 152 -3.22 30.23 9.86
CA LYS A 152 -2.74 31.57 9.41
C LYS A 152 -1.28 31.56 9.00
N GLU A 153 -0.47 30.71 9.63
CA GLU A 153 0.95 30.52 9.31
C GLU A 153 1.20 29.18 8.59
N GLY A 154 0.14 28.52 8.12
CA GLY A 154 0.20 27.24 7.41
C GLY A 154 0.73 27.40 6.00
N MET A 155 1.22 26.30 5.45
CA MET A 155 1.73 26.22 4.08
C MET A 155 0.89 25.26 3.24
N LEU A 156 0.68 25.61 1.96
CA LEU A 156 0.14 24.72 0.97
C LEU A 156 1.29 24.24 0.07
N ASP A 157 1.67 22.96 0.18
CA ASP A 157 2.67 22.36 -0.71
C ASP A 157 2.06 22.17 -2.11
N TRP A 158 2.48 23.04 -3.02
CA TRP A 158 1.99 23.08 -4.39
C TRP A 158 3.14 23.42 -5.35
N ALA A 159 4.02 22.42 -5.56
CA ALA A 159 5.23 22.58 -6.37
C ALA A 159 5.34 21.55 -7.53
N GLY A 160 4.27 20.82 -7.80
CA GLY A 160 4.27 19.73 -8.79
C GLY A 160 4.79 18.41 -8.22
N LEU A 161 4.98 17.43 -9.11
CA LEU A 161 5.48 16.11 -8.75
C LEU A 161 6.88 15.89 -9.32
N GLY A 162 7.80 15.47 -8.48
CA GLY A 162 9.17 15.17 -8.87
C GLY A 162 9.86 14.28 -7.84
N GLY A 163 11.05 13.80 -8.18
CA GLY A 163 11.87 13.02 -7.26
C GLY A 163 13.24 12.73 -7.83
N GLU A 164 14.18 12.50 -6.95
CA GLU A 164 15.53 12.06 -7.27
C GLU A 164 15.65 10.54 -7.17
N LYS A 165 16.25 9.90 -8.16
CA LYS A 165 16.60 8.48 -8.12
C LYS A 165 18.04 8.33 -7.70
N VAL A 166 18.28 7.54 -6.66
CA VAL A 166 19.62 7.27 -6.13
C VAL A 166 20.20 6.00 -6.77
N TYR A 167 21.48 6.02 -7.12
CA TYR A 167 22.21 4.92 -7.76
C TYR A 167 23.36 4.47 -6.85
N TYR A 168 23.34 3.23 -6.42
CA TYR A 168 24.25 2.68 -5.40
C TYR A 168 25.39 1.83 -5.98
N LYS A 169 25.46 1.61 -7.30
CA LYS A 169 26.47 0.78 -7.95
C LYS A 169 27.89 1.09 -7.47
N ASN A 170 28.27 2.37 -7.49
CA ASN A 170 29.61 2.80 -7.10
C ASN A 170 29.86 2.72 -5.58
N LEU A 171 28.80 2.88 -4.78
CA LEU A 171 28.88 2.66 -3.33
C LEU A 171 29.19 1.19 -3.04
N PHE A 172 28.45 0.27 -3.63
CA PHE A 172 28.65 -1.16 -3.46
C PHE A 172 30.03 -1.62 -3.94
N ALA A 173 30.49 -1.10 -5.07
CA ALA A 173 31.81 -1.40 -5.61
C ALA A 173 32.95 -1.03 -4.64
N LYS A 174 32.84 0.06 -3.86
CA LYS A 174 33.83 0.43 -2.83
C LYS A 174 33.97 -0.64 -1.75
N PHE A 175 32.88 -1.35 -1.44
CA PHE A 175 32.88 -2.46 -0.48
C PHE A 175 33.24 -3.81 -1.12
N GLY A 176 33.51 -3.85 -2.43
CA GLY A 176 33.77 -5.12 -3.14
C GLY A 176 32.49 -5.94 -3.37
N VAL A 177 31.34 -5.28 -3.42
CA VAL A 177 30.05 -5.89 -3.76
C VAL A 177 29.64 -5.46 -5.16
N ARG A 178 29.26 -6.40 -5.99
CA ARG A 178 28.76 -6.14 -7.35
C ARG A 178 27.44 -6.83 -7.57
N TYR A 179 26.45 -6.09 -8.04
CA TYR A 179 25.17 -6.68 -8.44
C TYR A 179 25.21 -7.10 -9.91
N ILE A 180 24.80 -8.34 -10.15
CA ILE A 180 24.68 -8.94 -11.47
C ILE A 180 23.20 -9.11 -11.75
N THR A 181 22.76 -8.66 -12.91
CA THR A 181 21.35 -8.77 -13.32
C THR A 181 21.21 -9.56 -14.62
N THR A 182 20.16 -10.37 -14.66
CA THR A 182 19.61 -10.92 -15.89
C THR A 182 18.19 -10.39 -16.04
N LYS A 183 17.90 -9.69 -17.13
CA LYS A 183 16.57 -9.05 -17.31
C LYS A 183 16.10 -9.18 -18.75
N VAL A 184 14.78 -9.07 -18.95
CA VAL A 184 14.17 -8.96 -20.27
C VAL A 184 13.30 -7.72 -20.33
N GLY A 185 13.42 -7.00 -21.44
CA GLY A 185 12.69 -5.77 -21.71
C GLY A 185 13.47 -4.51 -21.33
N LYS A 186 13.40 -3.52 -22.21
CA LYS A 186 14.16 -2.26 -22.06
C LYS A 186 13.65 -1.36 -20.93
N TYR A 187 12.39 -1.53 -20.53
CA TYR A 187 11.74 -0.75 -19.47
C TYR A 187 11.80 -1.38 -18.08
N LYS A 188 12.35 -2.62 -17.95
CA LYS A 188 12.48 -3.27 -16.63
C LYS A 188 13.66 -2.68 -15.86
N SER A 189 13.44 -1.50 -15.30
CA SER A 189 14.47 -0.65 -14.67
C SER A 189 14.64 -0.86 -13.16
N ALA A 190 13.88 -1.79 -12.54
CA ALA A 190 13.95 -2.07 -11.09
C ALA A 190 15.38 -2.29 -10.55
N VAL A 191 16.26 -2.85 -11.37
CA VAL A 191 17.64 -3.18 -10.98
C VAL A 191 18.65 -2.05 -11.26
N GLU A 192 18.25 -0.98 -11.95
CA GLU A 192 19.18 0.05 -12.40
C GLU A 192 19.84 0.81 -11.25
N GLN A 193 19.14 1.02 -10.14
CA GLN A 193 19.70 1.66 -8.95
C GLN A 193 20.95 0.94 -8.41
N MET A 194 21.06 -0.37 -8.63
CA MET A 194 22.20 -1.19 -8.17
C MET A 194 23.22 -1.49 -9.26
N THR A 195 22.84 -1.35 -10.52
CA THR A 195 23.65 -1.80 -11.66
C THR A 195 24.07 -0.70 -12.63
N ALA A 196 23.43 0.45 -12.58
CA ALA A 196 23.72 1.61 -13.43
C ALA A 196 24.30 2.80 -12.64
N ASP A 197 24.84 3.75 -13.36
CA ASP A 197 25.36 5.00 -12.78
C ASP A 197 24.35 6.15 -12.90
N ASN A 198 23.32 6.00 -13.71
CA ASN A 198 22.30 7.01 -13.97
C ASN A 198 21.03 6.35 -14.53
N ILE A 199 19.95 7.11 -14.61
CA ILE A 199 18.67 6.71 -15.19
C ILE A 199 18.83 6.45 -16.71
N SER A 200 18.29 5.32 -17.17
CA SER A 200 18.21 5.05 -18.61
C SER A 200 17.14 5.89 -19.30
N ASP A 201 17.26 6.10 -20.62
CA ASP A 201 16.27 6.85 -21.40
C ASP A 201 14.87 6.19 -21.31
N ALA A 202 14.82 4.86 -21.32
CA ALA A 202 13.56 4.11 -21.19
C ALA A 202 12.90 4.32 -19.82
N ASP A 203 13.70 4.34 -18.75
CA ASP A 203 13.19 4.60 -17.41
C ASP A 203 12.77 6.06 -17.24
N ARG A 204 13.54 7.00 -17.80
CA ARG A 204 13.17 8.42 -17.82
C ARG A 204 11.86 8.65 -18.57
N GLU A 205 11.68 8.03 -19.74
CA GLU A 205 10.47 8.12 -20.56
C GLU A 205 9.23 7.66 -19.76
N GLN A 206 9.26 6.47 -19.18
CA GLN A 206 8.11 5.94 -18.44
C GLN A 206 7.84 6.72 -17.15
N THR A 207 8.90 7.14 -16.43
CA THR A 207 8.77 7.95 -15.21
C THR A 207 8.09 9.28 -15.51
N GLN A 208 8.57 10.00 -16.53
CA GLN A 208 7.98 11.27 -16.93
C GLN A 208 6.51 11.11 -17.36
N ARG A 209 6.18 9.99 -18.05
CA ARG A 209 4.81 9.72 -18.50
C ARG A 209 3.84 9.60 -17.33
N TYR A 210 4.18 8.79 -16.29
CA TYR A 210 3.26 8.63 -15.17
C TYR A 210 3.23 9.86 -14.25
N LEU A 211 4.35 10.55 -14.02
CA LEU A 211 4.35 11.81 -13.27
C LEU A 211 3.47 12.87 -13.93
N ASN A 212 3.56 13.01 -15.26
CA ASN A 212 2.71 13.93 -16.01
C ASN A 212 1.23 13.53 -15.91
N GLY A 213 0.90 12.24 -15.98
CA GLY A 213 -0.46 11.74 -15.84
C GLY A 213 -1.04 12.04 -14.46
N TRP A 214 -0.30 11.72 -13.41
CA TRP A 214 -0.68 12.01 -12.04
C TRP A 214 -0.89 13.51 -11.79
N TRP A 215 0.07 14.34 -12.22
CA TRP A 215 -0.05 15.78 -12.07
C TRP A 215 -1.24 16.33 -12.84
N ASN A 216 -1.48 15.82 -14.05
CA ASN A 216 -2.64 16.20 -14.85
C ASN A 216 -3.98 15.83 -14.16
N THR A 217 -4.06 14.68 -13.50
CA THR A 217 -5.24 14.28 -12.72
C THR A 217 -5.44 15.20 -11.53
N ILE A 218 -4.39 15.49 -10.76
CA ILE A 218 -4.43 16.42 -9.62
C ILE A 218 -4.91 17.80 -10.08
N LEU A 219 -4.29 18.36 -11.13
CA LEU A 219 -4.68 19.66 -11.69
C LEU A 219 -6.14 19.68 -12.14
N SER A 220 -6.57 18.64 -12.83
CA SER A 220 -7.94 18.58 -13.40
C SER A 220 -9.00 18.49 -12.31
N THR A 221 -8.74 17.70 -11.28
CA THR A 221 -9.64 17.54 -10.13
C THR A 221 -9.72 18.81 -9.30
N VAL A 222 -8.58 19.41 -8.93
CA VAL A 222 -8.57 20.67 -8.17
C VAL A 222 -9.19 21.81 -8.98
N ALA A 223 -8.91 21.90 -10.30
CA ALA A 223 -9.51 22.90 -11.19
C ALA A 223 -11.04 22.79 -11.20
N ARG A 224 -11.57 21.57 -11.31
CA ARG A 224 -13.02 21.29 -11.25
C ARG A 224 -13.61 21.66 -9.90
N ASN A 225 -13.02 21.21 -8.82
CA ASN A 225 -13.56 21.34 -7.47
C ASN A 225 -13.49 22.80 -6.95
N ARG A 226 -12.43 23.53 -7.29
CA ARG A 226 -12.20 24.92 -6.87
C ARG A 226 -12.60 25.96 -7.92
N GLN A 227 -13.00 25.53 -9.12
CA GLN A 227 -13.32 26.40 -10.25
C GLN A 227 -12.17 27.36 -10.61
N ILE A 228 -10.94 26.86 -10.55
CA ILE A 228 -9.70 27.56 -10.91
C ILE A 228 -9.23 27.05 -12.27
N ASN A 229 -8.74 27.96 -13.11
CA ASN A 229 -8.15 27.55 -14.38
C ASN A 229 -6.93 26.65 -14.17
N LYS A 230 -6.85 25.56 -14.93
CA LYS A 230 -5.80 24.56 -14.81
C LYS A 230 -4.40 25.11 -15.09
N ASP A 231 -4.27 26.01 -16.08
CA ASP A 231 -3.00 26.65 -16.41
C ASP A 231 -2.54 27.57 -15.28
N SER A 232 -3.48 28.23 -14.58
CA SER A 232 -3.17 29.02 -13.39
C SER A 232 -2.64 28.15 -12.25
N LEU A 233 -3.28 26.99 -12.00
CA LEU A 233 -2.81 26.02 -11.00
C LEU A 233 -1.40 25.51 -11.31
N ASN A 234 -1.12 25.23 -12.59
CA ASN A 234 0.21 24.81 -13.02
C ASN A 234 1.23 25.96 -12.86
N ALA A 235 0.89 27.19 -13.22
CA ALA A 235 1.75 28.34 -13.02
C ALA A 235 2.02 28.64 -11.54
N TYR A 236 1.08 28.33 -10.65
CA TYR A 236 1.29 28.44 -9.20
C TYR A 236 2.32 27.41 -8.72
N ALA A 237 2.30 26.18 -9.25
CA ALA A 237 3.30 25.18 -8.95
C ALA A 237 4.71 25.58 -9.42
N ASP A 238 4.83 26.12 -10.63
CA ASP A 238 6.11 26.59 -11.20
C ASP A 238 6.73 27.73 -10.36
N ARG A 239 5.90 28.54 -9.72
CA ARG A 239 6.37 29.62 -8.83
C ARG A 239 6.65 29.17 -7.40
N VAL A 240 6.35 27.93 -7.08
CA VAL A 240 6.47 27.36 -5.72
C VAL A 240 5.74 28.21 -4.69
N ILE A 241 4.41 28.37 -4.88
CA ILE A 241 3.58 29.19 -3.98
C ILE A 241 3.63 28.75 -2.51
N THR A 242 4.11 27.54 -2.25
CA THR A 242 4.42 27.04 -0.90
C THR A 242 5.29 28.00 -0.09
N LEU A 243 6.17 28.76 -0.74
CA LEU A 243 7.07 29.72 -0.11
C LEU A 243 6.52 31.16 -0.12
N GLU A 244 5.34 31.37 -0.68
CA GLU A 244 4.66 32.67 -0.65
C GLU A 244 3.89 32.86 0.68
N ALA A 245 3.50 34.10 0.96
CA ALA A 245 2.66 34.40 2.13
C ALA A 245 1.31 33.65 2.05
N PRO A 246 0.82 33.04 3.15
CA PRO A 246 -0.42 32.25 3.15
C PRO A 246 -1.64 32.99 2.58
N GLU A 247 -1.70 34.33 2.71
CA GLU A 247 -2.78 35.16 2.16
C GLU A 247 -2.88 35.07 0.64
N ASN A 248 -1.80 34.69 -0.06
CA ASN A 248 -1.83 34.51 -1.50
C ASN A 248 -2.70 33.30 -1.90
N THR A 249 -2.77 32.24 -1.07
CA THR A 249 -3.66 31.10 -1.33
C THR A 249 -5.15 31.50 -1.33
N LEU A 250 -5.54 32.51 -0.53
CA LEU A 250 -6.87 33.13 -0.58
C LEU A 250 -7.09 33.90 -1.89
N LYS A 251 -6.13 34.73 -2.29
CA LYS A 251 -6.19 35.49 -3.55
C LYS A 251 -6.31 34.56 -4.75
N TYR A 252 -5.65 33.41 -4.71
CA TYR A 252 -5.70 32.38 -5.75
C TYR A 252 -6.96 31.51 -5.66
N LYS A 253 -7.83 31.74 -4.66
CA LYS A 253 -9.06 30.97 -4.40
C LYS A 253 -8.80 29.48 -4.12
N MET A 254 -7.58 29.14 -3.73
CA MET A 254 -7.26 27.77 -3.37
C MET A 254 -7.87 27.38 -2.02
N ILE A 255 -8.00 28.33 -1.08
CA ILE A 255 -8.67 28.15 0.21
C ILE A 255 -9.75 29.22 0.42
N ASP A 256 -10.65 29.02 1.40
CA ASP A 256 -11.74 29.91 1.73
C ASP A 256 -11.46 30.79 2.95
N GLY A 257 -10.45 30.46 3.77
CA GLY A 257 -10.08 31.27 4.91
C GLY A 257 -8.81 30.81 5.60
N LEU A 258 -8.16 31.76 6.28
CA LEU A 258 -7.03 31.54 7.17
C LEU A 258 -7.49 31.71 8.61
N VAL A 259 -7.46 30.64 9.40
CA VAL A 259 -7.99 30.61 10.77
C VAL A 259 -7.12 29.74 11.66
N TYR A 260 -7.08 30.05 12.97
CA TYR A 260 -6.49 29.12 13.93
C TYR A 260 -7.46 27.97 14.25
N ASN A 261 -6.95 26.86 14.79
CA ASN A 261 -7.71 25.65 15.06
C ASN A 261 -8.92 25.87 16.01
N ASP A 262 -8.77 26.74 17.01
CA ASP A 262 -9.86 27.11 17.91
C ASP A 262 -10.99 27.84 17.16
N GLN A 263 -10.67 28.67 16.19
CA GLN A 263 -11.64 29.39 15.38
C GLN A 263 -12.44 28.49 14.45
N VAL A 264 -11.83 27.41 13.94
CA VAL A 264 -12.54 26.49 13.06
C VAL A 264 -13.67 25.75 13.79
N LYS A 265 -13.51 25.47 15.09
CA LYS A 265 -14.58 24.89 15.91
C LYS A 265 -15.82 25.77 15.91
N ASN A 266 -15.65 27.09 16.03
CA ASN A 266 -16.77 28.04 16.00
C ASN A 266 -17.44 28.09 14.61
N ILE A 267 -16.65 27.95 13.53
CA ILE A 267 -17.20 27.84 12.18
C ILE A 267 -18.08 26.59 12.06
N VAL A 268 -17.66 25.44 12.59
CA VAL A 268 -18.46 24.20 12.60
C VAL A 268 -19.71 24.36 13.48
N LYS A 269 -19.62 24.95 14.67
CA LYS A 269 -20.77 25.25 15.53
C LYS A 269 -21.80 26.14 14.82
N LYS A 270 -21.35 27.19 14.17
CA LYS A 270 -22.20 28.06 13.36
C LYS A 270 -22.87 27.31 12.21
N GLN A 271 -22.17 26.38 11.56
CA GLN A 271 -22.72 25.54 10.50
C GLN A 271 -23.78 24.58 11.02
N LEU A 272 -23.64 24.10 12.27
CA LEU A 272 -24.63 23.26 12.96
C LEU A 272 -25.82 24.05 13.51
N GLY A 273 -25.69 25.37 13.65
CA GLY A 273 -26.70 26.23 14.29
C GLY A 273 -26.78 26.03 15.80
N ILE A 274 -25.66 25.69 16.46
CA ILE A 274 -25.55 25.54 17.92
C ILE A 274 -24.78 26.71 18.52
N ASP A 275 -24.97 26.98 19.81
CA ASP A 275 -24.33 28.08 20.53
C ASP A 275 -22.82 27.82 20.75
N GLU A 276 -22.06 28.88 21.01
CA GLU A 276 -20.60 28.78 21.17
C GLU A 276 -20.16 27.97 22.41
N ASP A 277 -21.00 27.88 23.44
CA ASP A 277 -20.79 27.09 24.64
C ASP A 277 -21.24 25.65 24.54
N GLU A 278 -22.03 25.28 23.51
CA GLU A 278 -22.42 23.89 23.27
C GLU A 278 -21.27 23.08 22.65
N ASP A 279 -21.18 21.80 22.99
CA ASP A 279 -20.19 20.90 22.41
C ASP A 279 -20.64 20.31 21.06
N ILE A 280 -19.69 20.19 20.14
CA ILE A 280 -19.92 19.48 18.87
C ILE A 280 -19.97 17.97 19.15
N ASN A 281 -21.06 17.33 18.79
CA ASN A 281 -21.15 15.87 18.85
C ASN A 281 -20.31 15.22 17.74
N LYS A 282 -19.03 14.98 18.05
CA LYS A 282 -18.06 14.38 17.13
C LYS A 282 -18.16 12.87 17.18
N VAL A 283 -18.15 12.25 16.03
CA VAL A 283 -18.07 10.79 15.85
C VAL A 283 -16.87 10.47 14.95
N SER A 284 -16.16 9.40 15.30
CA SER A 284 -14.99 8.90 14.57
C SER A 284 -15.41 7.96 13.42
N VAL A 285 -14.43 7.52 12.64
CA VAL A 285 -14.59 6.46 11.64
C VAL A 285 -15.11 5.18 12.30
N ASP A 286 -14.56 4.80 13.47
CA ASP A 286 -14.94 3.59 14.19
C ASP A 286 -16.34 3.70 14.79
N ASP A 287 -16.71 4.86 15.34
CA ASP A 287 -18.06 5.11 15.84
C ASP A 287 -19.12 4.95 14.73
N ILE A 288 -18.83 5.42 13.51
CA ILE A 288 -19.72 5.30 12.35
C ILE A 288 -19.77 3.86 11.84
N ASN A 289 -18.62 3.19 11.78
CA ASN A 289 -18.58 1.81 11.29
C ASN A 289 -19.24 0.85 12.25
N GLY A 290 -19.10 1.09 13.56
CA GLY A 290 -19.60 0.21 14.61
C GLY A 290 -18.93 -1.16 14.59
N ASP A 291 -19.41 -2.07 15.43
CA ASP A 291 -18.91 -3.44 15.44
C ASP A 291 -19.22 -4.15 14.12
N GLU A 292 -18.26 -4.88 13.59
CA GLU A 292 -18.46 -5.72 12.42
C GLU A 292 -19.36 -6.90 12.78
N THR A 293 -20.51 -6.96 12.15
CA THR A 293 -21.37 -8.16 12.22
C THR A 293 -20.98 -9.10 11.07
N PRO A 294 -20.77 -10.40 11.37
CA PRO A 294 -20.51 -11.37 10.30
C PRO A 294 -21.64 -11.34 9.26
N VAL A 295 -21.26 -11.28 7.99
CA VAL A 295 -22.22 -11.35 6.90
C VAL A 295 -22.80 -12.76 6.84
N MET A 296 -24.12 -12.86 6.93
CA MET A 296 -24.84 -14.13 6.88
C MET A 296 -25.57 -14.26 5.53
N GLY A 297 -25.32 -15.37 4.85
CA GLY A 297 -25.96 -15.65 3.56
C GLY A 297 -25.14 -15.23 2.34
N ASP A 298 -25.82 -15.06 1.22
CA ASP A 298 -25.21 -14.79 -0.09
C ASP A 298 -24.50 -13.45 -0.11
N HIS A 299 -23.22 -13.46 -0.46
CA HIS A 299 -22.38 -12.24 -0.47
C HIS A 299 -21.29 -12.26 -1.55
N ILE A 300 -20.68 -11.11 -1.76
CA ILE A 300 -19.48 -10.94 -2.58
C ILE A 300 -18.27 -10.88 -1.65
N ALA A 301 -17.31 -11.76 -1.86
CA ALA A 301 -16.04 -11.72 -1.15
C ALA A 301 -15.13 -10.63 -1.74
N VAL A 302 -14.61 -9.74 -0.90
CA VAL A 302 -13.58 -8.76 -1.26
C VAL A 302 -12.26 -9.22 -0.65
N TYR A 303 -11.39 -9.79 -1.48
CA TYR A 303 -10.07 -10.28 -1.04
C TYR A 303 -9.01 -9.21 -1.25
N TYR A 304 -8.38 -8.76 -0.17
CA TYR A 304 -7.34 -7.72 -0.21
C TYR A 304 -5.96 -8.34 -0.38
N ALA A 305 -5.35 -8.13 -1.53
CA ALA A 305 -4.02 -8.59 -1.91
C ALA A 305 -3.08 -7.38 -2.08
N TYR A 306 -2.36 -6.99 -1.02
CA TYR A 306 -1.47 -5.82 -1.03
C TYR A 306 -0.09 -6.12 -0.44
N GLY A 307 0.90 -5.31 -0.81
CA GLY A 307 2.30 -5.50 -0.45
C GLY A 307 3.10 -6.35 -1.45
N ASP A 308 4.26 -6.83 -1.02
CA ASP A 308 5.16 -7.64 -1.84
C ASP A 308 4.67 -9.08 -1.96
N ILE A 309 4.75 -9.66 -3.17
CA ILE A 309 4.41 -11.06 -3.40
C ILE A 309 5.61 -11.94 -3.05
N VAL A 310 5.41 -12.91 -2.14
CA VAL A 310 6.44 -13.83 -1.66
C VAL A 310 5.98 -15.29 -1.74
N ASP A 311 6.94 -16.23 -1.83
CA ASP A 311 6.63 -17.66 -1.91
C ASP A 311 6.10 -18.20 -0.58
N LYS A 312 6.71 -17.76 0.52
CA LYS A 312 6.38 -18.11 1.90
C LYS A 312 6.54 -16.91 2.78
N THR A 313 5.84 -16.89 3.90
CA THR A 313 6.06 -15.90 4.94
C THR A 313 7.55 -15.83 5.24
N THR A 314 8.16 -14.70 4.94
CA THR A 314 9.51 -14.42 5.39
C THR A 314 9.41 -13.84 6.78
N PRO A 315 10.22 -14.30 7.77
CA PRO A 315 10.31 -13.59 9.03
C PRO A 315 10.52 -12.11 8.73
N GLN A 316 9.63 -11.26 9.22
CA GLN A 316 9.73 -9.83 9.02
C GLN A 316 11.05 -9.39 9.64
N GLY A 317 12.03 -9.13 8.80
CA GLY A 317 13.27 -8.52 9.23
C GLY A 317 13.01 -7.05 9.47
N ILE A 318 13.89 -6.43 10.25
CA ILE A 318 13.90 -5.02 10.68
C ILE A 318 13.56 -4.00 9.57
N PHE A 319 13.43 -4.43 8.33
CA PHE A 319 13.35 -3.58 7.14
C PHE A 319 12.27 -3.98 6.14
N GLN A 320 11.30 -4.82 6.53
CA GLN A 320 10.24 -5.26 5.61
C GLN A 320 8.91 -4.53 5.85
N SER A 321 8.16 -4.32 4.76
CA SER A 321 6.76 -3.88 4.80
C SER A 321 5.95 -4.85 5.66
N ASN A 322 5.09 -4.34 6.51
CA ASN A 322 4.29 -5.12 7.45
C ASN A 322 3.28 -6.05 6.77
N HIS A 323 3.01 -5.91 5.47
CA HIS A 323 2.07 -6.76 4.74
C HIS A 323 2.70 -7.40 3.50
N GLN A 324 2.42 -8.70 3.32
CA GLN A 324 2.91 -9.50 2.19
C GLN A 324 1.77 -10.32 1.59
N ILE A 325 1.81 -10.49 0.29
CA ILE A 325 0.97 -11.47 -0.41
C ILE A 325 1.74 -12.79 -0.41
N VAL A 326 1.41 -13.67 0.53
CA VAL A 326 2.05 -14.99 0.63
C VAL A 326 1.35 -15.95 -0.33
N GLY A 327 2.08 -16.42 -1.33
CA GLY A 327 1.51 -17.21 -2.43
C GLY A 327 0.76 -18.44 -1.98
N SER A 328 1.29 -19.20 -1.01
CA SER A 328 0.64 -20.40 -0.47
C SER A 328 -0.64 -20.09 0.32
N GLU A 329 -0.65 -19.01 1.11
CA GLU A 329 -1.81 -18.60 1.90
C GLU A 329 -2.93 -18.11 0.99
N MET A 330 -2.63 -17.18 0.08
CA MET A 330 -3.62 -16.68 -0.88
C MET A 330 -4.22 -17.82 -1.73
N CYS A 331 -3.43 -18.80 -2.16
CA CYS A 331 -3.96 -19.95 -2.90
C CYS A 331 -4.96 -20.75 -2.06
N ASN A 332 -4.68 -20.99 -0.79
CA ASN A 332 -5.59 -21.71 0.12
C ASN A 332 -6.90 -20.93 0.32
N ASP A 333 -6.79 -19.63 0.60
CA ASP A 333 -7.96 -18.75 0.79
C ASP A 333 -8.86 -18.73 -0.46
N LEU A 334 -8.27 -18.62 -1.65
CA LEU A 334 -9.01 -18.64 -2.92
C LEU A 334 -9.66 -20.01 -3.19
N GLU A 335 -9.02 -21.12 -2.76
CA GLU A 335 -9.62 -22.45 -2.83
C GLU A 335 -10.83 -22.56 -1.90
N ASP A 336 -10.73 -22.04 -0.68
CA ASP A 336 -11.85 -22.05 0.27
C ASP A 336 -13.00 -21.15 -0.19
N LEU A 337 -12.70 -19.96 -0.74
CA LEU A 337 -13.71 -19.11 -1.37
C LEU A 337 -14.39 -19.77 -2.57
N ALA A 338 -13.69 -20.64 -3.30
CA ALA A 338 -14.30 -21.40 -4.39
C ALA A 338 -15.33 -22.41 -3.89
N LYS A 339 -15.13 -22.98 -2.70
CA LYS A 339 -15.97 -24.02 -2.09
C LYS A 339 -17.12 -23.45 -1.26
N ASP A 340 -17.02 -22.20 -0.79
CA ASP A 340 -18.05 -21.60 0.05
C ASP A 340 -19.30 -21.24 -0.77
N ASP A 341 -20.40 -21.93 -0.54
CA ASP A 341 -21.66 -21.73 -1.26
C ASP A 341 -22.30 -20.35 -1.03
N ASN A 342 -21.95 -19.65 0.05
CA ASN A 342 -22.46 -18.29 0.33
C ASN A 342 -21.74 -17.23 -0.52
N VAL A 343 -20.49 -17.48 -0.92
CA VAL A 343 -19.74 -16.58 -1.79
C VAL A 343 -20.21 -16.73 -3.24
N LYS A 344 -20.82 -15.69 -3.81
CA LYS A 344 -21.36 -15.72 -5.18
C LYS A 344 -20.42 -15.13 -6.24
N ALA A 345 -19.54 -14.23 -5.84
CA ALA A 345 -18.48 -13.67 -6.66
C ALA A 345 -17.30 -13.26 -5.77
N VAL A 346 -16.13 -13.11 -6.38
CA VAL A 346 -14.94 -12.64 -5.67
C VAL A 346 -14.40 -11.39 -6.37
N VAL A 347 -14.16 -10.34 -5.59
CA VAL A 347 -13.40 -9.17 -6.00
C VAL A 347 -12.02 -9.27 -5.36
N ILE A 348 -10.95 -9.26 -6.15
CA ILE A 348 -9.58 -9.22 -5.63
C ILE A 348 -9.09 -7.79 -5.73
N ARG A 349 -8.95 -7.12 -4.58
CA ARG A 349 -8.37 -5.77 -4.48
C ARG A 349 -6.85 -5.90 -4.45
N VAL A 350 -6.17 -5.44 -5.50
CA VAL A 350 -4.72 -5.58 -5.68
C VAL A 350 -4.03 -4.24 -5.48
N ASN A 351 -3.09 -4.17 -4.51
CA ASN A 351 -2.17 -3.04 -4.34
C ASN A 351 -0.74 -3.57 -4.17
N SER A 352 -0.12 -3.95 -5.29
CA SER A 352 1.19 -4.61 -5.29
C SER A 352 2.06 -4.20 -6.47
N GLY A 353 3.32 -3.88 -6.20
CA GLY A 353 4.35 -3.69 -7.21
C GLY A 353 4.90 -5.02 -7.80
N GLY A 354 4.42 -6.15 -7.30
CA GLY A 354 4.85 -7.50 -7.67
C GLY A 354 5.78 -8.13 -6.63
N GLY A 355 6.57 -9.11 -7.04
CA GLY A 355 7.50 -9.87 -6.19
C GLY A 355 7.91 -11.17 -6.85
N SER A 356 7.77 -12.29 -6.12
CA SER A 356 8.10 -13.62 -6.64
C SER A 356 7.33 -13.97 -7.90
N ALA A 357 8.07 -14.32 -8.95
CA ALA A 357 7.46 -14.80 -10.19
C ALA A 357 6.80 -16.17 -10.01
N TYR A 358 7.33 -17.01 -9.10
CA TYR A 358 6.77 -18.33 -8.80
C TYR A 358 5.44 -18.20 -8.07
N ALA A 359 5.37 -17.41 -6.99
CA ALA A 359 4.13 -17.19 -6.26
C ALA A 359 3.05 -16.56 -7.17
N SER A 360 3.43 -15.59 -8.01
CA SER A 360 2.50 -14.96 -8.97
C SER A 360 1.89 -15.98 -9.94
N GLU A 361 2.65 -16.98 -10.44
CA GLU A 361 2.12 -18.05 -11.29
C GLU A 361 1.19 -18.98 -10.52
N GLN A 362 1.51 -19.34 -9.25
CA GLN A 362 0.63 -20.18 -8.43
C GLN A 362 -0.71 -19.47 -8.17
N ILE A 363 -0.68 -18.20 -7.78
CA ILE A 363 -1.89 -17.41 -7.56
C ILE A 363 -2.68 -17.25 -8.86
N TRP A 364 -2.01 -16.97 -9.99
CA TRP A 364 -2.67 -16.91 -11.31
C TRP A 364 -3.40 -18.22 -11.64
N HIS A 365 -2.77 -19.36 -11.37
CA HIS A 365 -3.39 -20.67 -11.56
C HIS A 365 -4.62 -20.84 -10.66
N GLN A 366 -4.51 -20.50 -9.37
CA GLN A 366 -5.62 -20.63 -8.41
C GLN A 366 -6.79 -19.69 -8.75
N ILE A 367 -6.52 -18.48 -9.26
CA ILE A 367 -7.57 -17.60 -9.80
C ILE A 367 -8.29 -18.25 -10.99
N ASN A 368 -7.58 -19.00 -11.85
CA ASN A 368 -8.21 -19.75 -12.92
C ASN A 368 -9.15 -20.86 -12.42
N GLU A 369 -8.74 -21.56 -11.35
CA GLU A 369 -9.60 -22.58 -10.75
C GLU A 369 -10.84 -21.94 -10.11
N LEU A 370 -10.67 -20.84 -9.36
CA LEU A 370 -11.77 -20.07 -8.77
C LEU A 370 -12.77 -19.59 -9.85
N LYS A 371 -12.29 -19.12 -10.99
CA LYS A 371 -13.13 -18.66 -12.11
C LYS A 371 -14.04 -19.76 -12.71
N LYS A 372 -13.72 -21.03 -12.54
CA LYS A 372 -14.59 -22.12 -12.98
C LYS A 372 -15.84 -22.23 -12.10
N ALA A 373 -15.72 -21.84 -10.84
CA ALA A 373 -16.81 -21.89 -9.87
C ALA A 373 -17.59 -20.57 -9.78
N LYS A 374 -16.90 -19.43 -9.82
CA LYS A 374 -17.47 -18.09 -9.49
C LYS A 374 -16.86 -16.98 -10.35
N PRO A 375 -17.60 -15.91 -10.66
CA PRO A 375 -17.03 -14.72 -11.29
C PRO A 375 -15.93 -14.10 -10.41
N VAL A 376 -14.78 -13.74 -11.03
CA VAL A 376 -13.68 -13.06 -10.39
C VAL A 376 -13.45 -11.71 -11.08
N VAL A 377 -13.50 -10.63 -10.32
CA VAL A 377 -13.19 -9.27 -10.76
C VAL A 377 -11.97 -8.77 -10.01
N VAL A 378 -11.05 -8.10 -10.69
CA VAL A 378 -9.92 -7.44 -10.05
C VAL A 378 -10.19 -5.95 -9.94
N SER A 379 -9.96 -5.37 -8.76
CA SER A 379 -9.87 -3.94 -8.50
C SER A 379 -8.41 -3.57 -8.25
N MET A 380 -7.81 -2.80 -9.13
CA MET A 380 -6.44 -2.32 -8.97
C MET A 380 -6.44 -1.00 -8.19
N SER A 381 -5.67 -0.94 -7.11
CA SER A 381 -5.44 0.26 -6.31
C SER A 381 -4.28 1.10 -6.84
N GLY A 382 -3.40 1.62 -5.98
CA GLY A 382 -2.24 2.43 -6.37
C GLY A 382 -1.31 1.74 -7.36
N ALA A 383 -1.04 0.46 -7.12
CA ALA A 383 -0.24 -0.36 -8.00
C ALA A 383 -0.81 -1.77 -8.16
N ALA A 384 -0.87 -2.27 -9.40
CA ALA A 384 -1.07 -3.67 -9.71
C ALA A 384 -0.16 -4.01 -10.89
N ALA A 385 1.15 -4.11 -10.61
CA ALA A 385 2.18 -4.16 -11.63
C ALA A 385 3.04 -5.42 -11.50
N SER A 386 3.63 -5.86 -12.59
CA SER A 386 4.52 -7.01 -12.65
C SER A 386 3.85 -8.27 -12.10
N GLY A 387 4.27 -8.81 -10.93
CA GLY A 387 3.58 -9.92 -10.26
C GLY A 387 2.12 -9.62 -9.94
N GLY A 388 1.81 -8.38 -9.52
CA GLY A 388 0.45 -7.91 -9.29
C GLY A 388 -0.41 -7.87 -10.56
N TYR A 389 0.18 -7.51 -11.71
CA TYR A 389 -0.51 -7.64 -13.00
C TYR A 389 -0.59 -9.10 -13.46
N TYR A 390 0.44 -9.91 -13.17
CA TYR A 390 0.48 -11.33 -13.52
C TYR A 390 -0.75 -12.06 -12.97
N LEU A 391 -0.96 -11.99 -11.65
CA LEU A 391 -2.10 -12.63 -11.00
C LEU A 391 -3.45 -12.05 -11.48
N SER A 392 -3.49 -10.75 -11.80
CA SER A 392 -4.71 -10.05 -12.23
C SER A 392 -5.12 -10.36 -13.67
N SER A 393 -4.16 -10.70 -14.53
CA SER A 393 -4.28 -10.66 -15.99
C SER A 393 -5.40 -11.54 -16.57
N ASN A 394 -5.81 -12.57 -15.84
CA ASN A 394 -6.82 -13.54 -16.26
C ASN A 394 -8.18 -13.40 -15.53
N ALA A 395 -8.42 -12.37 -14.75
CA ALA A 395 -9.73 -12.11 -14.15
C ALA A 395 -10.84 -12.00 -15.22
N ASN A 396 -12.11 -12.22 -14.85
CA ASN A 396 -13.24 -12.01 -15.76
C ASN A 396 -13.38 -10.55 -16.16
N TRP A 397 -12.99 -9.63 -15.28
CA TRP A 397 -12.98 -8.18 -15.50
C TRP A 397 -11.92 -7.52 -14.65
N ILE A 398 -11.29 -6.49 -15.18
CA ILE A 398 -10.25 -5.72 -14.46
C ILE A 398 -10.67 -4.25 -14.44
N VAL A 399 -10.74 -3.70 -13.23
CA VAL A 399 -11.04 -2.29 -12.95
C VAL A 399 -9.80 -1.61 -12.39
N ALA A 400 -9.47 -0.41 -12.84
CA ALA A 400 -8.35 0.38 -12.34
C ALA A 400 -8.70 1.87 -12.33
N GLU A 401 -8.17 2.63 -11.38
CA GLU A 401 -8.25 4.09 -11.45
C GLU A 401 -7.36 4.64 -12.57
N PRO A 402 -7.68 5.82 -13.13
CA PRO A 402 -6.83 6.46 -14.14
C PRO A 402 -5.36 6.55 -13.74
N THR A 403 -5.09 6.76 -12.45
CA THR A 403 -3.75 6.94 -11.89
C THR A 403 -3.09 5.67 -11.41
N THR A 404 -3.77 4.54 -11.40
CA THR A 404 -3.20 3.23 -11.07
C THR A 404 -1.96 2.93 -11.91
N ILE A 405 -0.86 2.52 -11.27
CA ILE A 405 0.31 2.00 -11.97
C ILE A 405 0.12 0.51 -12.22
N THR A 406 0.17 0.09 -13.49
CA THR A 406 -0.03 -1.32 -13.87
C THR A 406 0.92 -1.76 -14.98
N GLY A 407 0.74 -2.97 -15.52
CA GLY A 407 1.61 -3.52 -16.55
C GLY A 407 2.91 -4.06 -15.96
N SER A 408 4.05 -3.43 -16.30
CA SER A 408 5.39 -3.92 -15.93
C SER A 408 5.60 -5.41 -16.29
N ILE A 409 5.03 -5.84 -17.42
CA ILE A 409 5.09 -7.23 -17.89
C ILE A 409 6.54 -7.53 -18.28
N GLY A 410 7.28 -8.12 -17.35
CA GLY A 410 8.70 -8.38 -17.48
C GLY A 410 9.27 -9.06 -16.24
N ILE A 411 10.36 -9.79 -16.40
CA ILE A 411 11.02 -10.54 -15.34
C ILE A 411 12.49 -10.14 -15.28
N PHE A 412 13.06 -10.17 -14.10
CA PHE A 412 14.49 -10.02 -13.87
C PHE A 412 14.98 -10.98 -12.78
N GLY A 413 16.27 -11.28 -12.79
CA GLY A 413 17.02 -11.86 -11.69
C GLY A 413 18.06 -10.87 -11.21
N LEU A 414 18.24 -10.76 -9.90
CA LEU A 414 19.24 -9.92 -9.26
C LEU A 414 20.08 -10.77 -8.30
N PHE A 415 21.39 -10.72 -8.46
CA PHE A 415 22.34 -11.55 -7.72
C PHE A 415 23.45 -10.68 -7.16
N ALA A 416 23.69 -10.76 -5.85
CA ALA A 416 24.83 -10.12 -5.22
C ALA A 416 26.08 -10.97 -5.42
N ASP A 417 27.08 -10.44 -6.10
CA ASP A 417 28.42 -10.99 -6.16
C ASP A 417 29.26 -10.38 -5.03
N LEU A 418 29.51 -11.18 -4.01
CA LEU A 418 30.27 -10.82 -2.80
C LEU A 418 31.71 -11.35 -2.85
N SER A 419 32.13 -11.93 -3.98
CA SER A 419 33.42 -12.62 -4.07
C SER A 419 34.61 -11.69 -3.79
N GLU A 420 34.58 -10.46 -4.30
CA GLU A 420 35.64 -9.48 -4.02
C GLU A 420 35.61 -8.99 -2.56
N LEU A 421 34.44 -8.78 -1.97
CA LEU A 421 34.30 -8.45 -0.55
C LEU A 421 34.97 -9.53 0.32
N TYR A 422 34.62 -10.78 0.08
CA TYR A 422 35.17 -11.87 0.89
C TYR A 422 36.65 -12.13 0.62
N THR A 423 37.03 -12.25 -0.63
CA THR A 423 38.42 -12.67 -0.97
C THR A 423 39.41 -11.54 -0.86
N LYS A 424 39.13 -10.34 -1.39
CA LYS A 424 40.10 -9.22 -1.43
C LYS A 424 39.99 -8.30 -0.23
N LYS A 425 38.76 -8.00 0.27
CA LYS A 425 38.60 -7.04 1.37
C LYS A 425 38.74 -7.72 2.73
N LEU A 426 38.16 -8.91 2.91
CA LEU A 426 38.18 -9.66 4.18
C LEU A 426 39.26 -10.74 4.23
N GLY A 427 39.94 -11.04 3.12
CA GLY A 427 41.05 -12.01 3.05
C GLY A 427 40.64 -13.47 3.26
N ILE A 428 39.37 -13.80 3.00
CA ILE A 428 38.83 -15.18 3.16
C ILE A 428 39.21 -15.99 1.92
N ASN A 429 39.81 -17.17 2.15
CA ASN A 429 40.19 -18.09 1.07
C ASN A 429 39.15 -19.21 0.96
N TYR A 430 38.84 -19.60 -0.26
CA TYR A 430 37.88 -20.67 -0.57
C TYR A 430 38.60 -21.82 -1.30
N ALA A 431 38.33 -23.04 -0.89
CA ALA A 431 38.73 -24.25 -1.59
C ALA A 431 37.50 -24.99 -2.11
N GLU A 432 37.50 -25.34 -3.39
CA GLU A 432 36.39 -26.04 -4.01
C GLU A 432 36.68 -27.55 -4.11
N VAL A 433 35.71 -28.36 -3.67
CA VAL A 433 35.65 -29.79 -3.95
C VAL A 433 34.30 -30.07 -4.57
N LYS A 434 34.30 -30.64 -5.78
CA LYS A 434 33.06 -30.78 -6.55
C LYS A 434 33.05 -32.07 -7.40
N THR A 435 31.91 -32.69 -7.50
CA THR A 435 31.66 -33.85 -8.35
C THR A 435 31.37 -33.45 -9.79
N ASN A 436 30.68 -32.33 -9.99
CA ASN A 436 30.24 -31.82 -11.28
C ASN A 436 30.65 -30.36 -11.46
N ARG A 437 30.81 -29.91 -12.70
CA ARG A 437 31.32 -28.58 -13.05
C ARG A 437 30.60 -27.43 -12.33
N ASN A 438 29.28 -27.50 -12.23
CA ASN A 438 28.45 -26.45 -11.63
C ASN A 438 27.94 -26.79 -10.21
N ALA A 439 28.55 -27.74 -9.50
CA ALA A 439 28.11 -28.13 -8.14
C ALA A 439 28.24 -26.98 -7.11
N VAL A 440 29.12 -26.01 -7.37
CA VAL A 440 29.32 -24.80 -6.55
C VAL A 440 28.69 -23.56 -7.20
N PHE A 441 27.64 -23.72 -8.00
CA PHE A 441 26.92 -22.62 -8.61
C PHE A 441 26.36 -21.66 -7.54
N GLY A 442 26.72 -20.36 -7.68
CA GLY A 442 26.31 -19.32 -6.72
C GLY A 442 27.06 -19.34 -5.38
N ALA A 443 28.18 -20.06 -5.28
CA ALA A 443 29.07 -20.00 -4.12
C ALA A 443 29.75 -18.63 -4.00
N SER A 444 30.02 -18.20 -2.77
CA SER A 444 30.49 -16.84 -2.47
C SER A 444 31.96 -16.58 -2.83
N GLY A 445 32.74 -17.63 -3.12
CA GLY A 445 34.19 -17.51 -3.37
C GLY A 445 34.58 -16.97 -4.76
N HIS A 446 33.64 -16.94 -5.69
CA HIS A 446 33.89 -16.50 -7.07
C HIS A 446 32.63 -15.91 -7.71
N SER A 447 32.84 -15.05 -8.72
CA SER A 447 31.77 -14.54 -9.58
C SER A 447 31.17 -15.64 -10.47
N PHE A 448 29.98 -15.42 -11.00
CA PHE A 448 29.37 -16.28 -12.02
C PHE A 448 30.23 -16.31 -13.29
N THR A 449 30.41 -17.49 -13.85
CA THR A 449 31.04 -17.65 -15.16
C THR A 449 30.09 -17.18 -16.28
N PRO A 450 30.60 -16.86 -17.49
CA PRO A 450 29.74 -16.52 -18.63
C PRO A 450 28.70 -17.59 -18.96
N GLU A 451 29.04 -18.88 -18.80
CA GLU A 451 28.10 -19.99 -18.99
C GLU A 451 26.99 -19.97 -17.94
N GLN A 452 27.33 -19.76 -16.68
CA GLN A 452 26.35 -19.64 -15.59
C GLN A 452 25.42 -18.45 -15.78
N LEU A 453 25.95 -17.31 -16.22
CA LEU A 453 25.15 -16.13 -16.58
C LEU A 453 24.19 -16.42 -17.74
N SER A 454 24.63 -17.17 -18.76
CA SER A 454 23.75 -17.59 -19.85
C SER A 454 22.62 -18.51 -19.37
N MET A 455 22.90 -19.42 -18.44
CA MET A 455 21.86 -20.28 -17.82
C MET A 455 20.82 -19.44 -17.07
N LEU A 456 21.27 -18.47 -16.28
CA LEU A 456 20.38 -17.54 -15.56
C LEU A 456 19.55 -16.71 -16.54
N GLN A 457 20.15 -16.16 -17.60
CA GLN A 457 19.41 -15.40 -18.62
C GLN A 457 18.37 -16.26 -19.33
N ASN A 458 18.68 -17.50 -19.66
CA ASN A 458 17.73 -18.44 -20.27
C ASN A 458 16.55 -18.76 -19.33
N HIS A 459 16.81 -18.85 -18.02
CA HIS A 459 15.76 -19.03 -17.03
C HIS A 459 14.82 -17.81 -17.00
N VAL A 460 15.35 -16.60 -16.99
CA VAL A 460 14.58 -15.34 -17.02
C VAL A 460 13.80 -15.20 -18.35
N ASN A 461 14.42 -15.55 -19.49
CA ASN A 461 13.75 -15.55 -20.79
C ASN A 461 12.54 -16.49 -20.83
N ARG A 462 12.67 -17.69 -20.23
CA ARG A 462 11.56 -18.65 -20.13
C ARG A 462 10.42 -18.11 -19.25
N GLY A 463 10.75 -17.51 -18.11
CA GLY A 463 9.77 -16.88 -17.23
C GLY A 463 9.03 -15.74 -17.92
N TYR A 464 9.75 -14.87 -18.65
CA TYR A 464 9.14 -13.78 -19.41
C TYR A 464 8.19 -14.29 -20.51
N MET A 465 8.59 -15.35 -21.24
CA MET A 465 7.73 -15.96 -22.24
C MET A 465 6.46 -16.54 -21.61
N LEU A 466 6.58 -17.18 -20.44
CA LEU A 466 5.43 -17.68 -19.68
C LEU A 466 4.49 -16.55 -19.29
N PHE A 467 5.02 -15.47 -18.71
CA PHE A 467 4.22 -14.29 -18.32
C PHE A 467 3.45 -13.72 -19.52
N LYS A 468 4.11 -13.53 -20.67
CA LYS A 468 3.44 -13.06 -21.90
C LYS A 468 2.32 -14.00 -22.35
N LYS A 469 2.51 -15.32 -22.26
CA LYS A 469 1.46 -16.30 -22.59
C LYS A 469 0.26 -16.16 -21.65
N ARG A 470 0.47 -16.00 -20.34
CA ARG A 470 -0.60 -15.82 -19.37
C ARG A 470 -1.41 -14.54 -19.64
N VAL A 471 -0.73 -13.45 -19.95
CA VAL A 471 -1.40 -12.21 -20.35
C VAL A 471 -2.16 -12.39 -21.67
N ALA A 472 -1.56 -13.06 -22.67
CA ALA A 472 -2.19 -13.32 -23.96
C ALA A 472 -3.49 -14.13 -23.79
N GLU A 473 -3.46 -15.17 -22.96
CA GLU A 473 -4.63 -15.99 -22.61
C GLU A 473 -5.73 -15.15 -21.93
N GLY A 474 -5.38 -14.41 -20.89
CA GLY A 474 -6.34 -13.64 -20.09
C GLY A 474 -6.92 -12.44 -20.83
N ARG A 475 -6.10 -11.74 -21.62
CA ARG A 475 -6.50 -10.52 -22.34
C ARG A 475 -6.95 -10.76 -23.78
N ARG A 476 -7.02 -12.04 -24.22
CA ARG A 476 -7.40 -12.44 -25.59
C ARG A 476 -6.54 -11.72 -26.65
N MET A 477 -5.24 -11.68 -26.41
CA MET A 477 -4.23 -11.07 -27.29
C MET A 477 -3.31 -12.17 -27.85
N THR A 478 -2.62 -11.87 -28.95
CA THR A 478 -1.48 -12.70 -29.35
C THR A 478 -0.25 -12.36 -28.50
N VAL A 479 0.70 -13.29 -28.37
CA VAL A 479 1.96 -13.04 -27.65
C VAL A 479 2.72 -11.84 -28.24
N ASP A 480 2.65 -11.64 -29.57
CA ASP A 480 3.27 -10.51 -30.26
C ASP A 480 2.56 -9.17 -29.94
N GLN A 481 1.24 -9.20 -29.76
CA GLN A 481 0.51 -8.01 -29.29
C GLN A 481 0.88 -7.67 -27.85
N VAL A 482 1.01 -8.69 -26.99
CA VAL A 482 1.49 -8.50 -25.61
C VAL A 482 2.92 -7.94 -25.59
N GLU A 483 3.84 -8.44 -26.46
CA GLU A 483 5.21 -7.95 -26.52
C GLU A 483 5.30 -6.43 -26.77
N LYS A 484 4.40 -5.88 -27.59
CA LYS A 484 4.36 -4.44 -27.90
C LYS A 484 4.05 -3.55 -26.69
N VAL A 485 3.32 -4.07 -25.71
CA VAL A 485 2.90 -3.34 -24.50
C VAL A 485 3.64 -3.84 -23.24
N ALA A 486 4.47 -4.87 -23.38
CA ALA A 486 5.26 -5.50 -22.32
C ALA A 486 6.65 -4.87 -22.16
N GLN A 487 7.71 -5.66 -22.22
CA GLN A 487 9.11 -5.25 -22.05
C GLN A 487 9.39 -4.57 -20.70
N GLY A 488 8.60 -4.91 -19.68
CA GLY A 488 8.72 -4.33 -18.35
C GLY A 488 8.18 -2.92 -18.19
N ARG A 489 7.50 -2.36 -19.22
CA ARG A 489 6.94 -1.00 -19.18
C ARG A 489 5.79 -0.91 -18.20
N VAL A 490 5.80 0.13 -17.36
CA VAL A 490 4.66 0.52 -16.54
C VAL A 490 3.72 1.42 -17.33
N TRP A 491 2.43 1.30 -17.06
CA TRP A 491 1.36 2.07 -17.66
C TRP A 491 0.45 2.65 -16.57
N LEU A 492 -0.10 3.83 -16.81
CA LEU A 492 -1.21 4.33 -16.03
C LEU A 492 -2.50 3.60 -16.43
N GLY A 493 -3.49 3.50 -15.51
CA GLY A 493 -4.80 2.93 -15.81
C GLY A 493 -5.46 3.59 -17.05
N GLU A 494 -5.34 4.92 -17.18
CA GLU A 494 -5.84 5.68 -18.34
C GLU A 494 -5.21 5.29 -19.69
N ASP A 495 -4.00 4.74 -19.67
CA ASP A 495 -3.32 4.19 -20.85
C ASP A 495 -3.61 2.70 -21.01
N ALA A 496 -3.63 1.96 -19.90
CA ALA A 496 -3.84 0.52 -19.86
C ALA A 496 -5.18 0.09 -20.47
N ILE A 497 -6.25 0.89 -20.29
CA ILE A 497 -7.55 0.64 -20.90
C ILE A 497 -7.48 0.72 -22.43
N LYS A 498 -6.73 1.68 -22.99
CA LYS A 498 -6.54 1.83 -24.44
C LYS A 498 -5.75 0.66 -25.03
N LEU A 499 -4.87 0.08 -24.21
CA LEU A 499 -4.01 -1.07 -24.54
C LEU A 499 -4.70 -2.41 -24.28
N LYS A 500 -5.94 -2.43 -23.81
CA LYS A 500 -6.72 -3.62 -23.42
C LYS A 500 -6.10 -4.42 -22.27
N LEU A 501 -5.24 -3.80 -21.48
CA LEU A 501 -4.69 -4.40 -20.26
C LEU A 501 -5.67 -4.30 -19.09
N VAL A 502 -6.61 -3.34 -19.13
CA VAL A 502 -7.69 -3.09 -18.18
C VAL A 502 -9.00 -3.02 -18.95
N ASP A 503 -10.12 -3.36 -18.33
CA ASP A 503 -11.44 -3.41 -18.96
C ASP A 503 -12.30 -2.17 -18.66
N GLN A 504 -12.06 -1.53 -17.50
CA GLN A 504 -12.86 -0.41 -17.03
C GLN A 504 -12.01 0.51 -16.16
N LEU A 505 -12.25 1.83 -16.27
CA LEU A 505 -11.76 2.79 -15.29
C LEU A 505 -12.76 2.93 -14.15
N GLY A 506 -12.27 2.91 -12.91
CA GLY A 506 -13.07 3.01 -11.70
C GLY A 506 -12.36 2.47 -10.48
N GLY A 507 -13.04 2.48 -9.34
CA GLY A 507 -12.54 2.05 -8.04
C GLY A 507 -13.06 0.67 -7.60
N LEU A 508 -12.95 0.41 -6.29
CA LEU A 508 -13.40 -0.83 -5.68
C LEU A 508 -14.91 -1.03 -5.82
N ASP A 509 -15.69 0.03 -5.67
CA ASP A 509 -17.16 -0.04 -5.79
C ASP A 509 -17.61 -0.44 -7.19
N ASP A 510 -16.96 0.09 -8.23
CA ASP A 510 -17.22 -0.30 -9.62
C ASP A 510 -16.90 -1.77 -9.87
N ALA A 511 -15.85 -2.29 -9.21
CA ALA A 511 -15.49 -3.71 -9.29
C ALA A 511 -16.51 -4.60 -8.56
N ILE A 512 -17.00 -4.20 -7.40
CA ILE A 512 -18.05 -4.91 -6.64
C ILE A 512 -19.34 -4.92 -7.46
N GLU A 513 -19.77 -3.78 -8.00
CA GLU A 513 -20.94 -3.71 -8.87
C GLU A 513 -20.82 -4.61 -10.09
N LYS A 514 -19.62 -4.65 -10.69
CA LYS A 514 -19.35 -5.54 -11.82
C LYS A 514 -19.43 -7.01 -11.42
N ALA A 515 -18.90 -7.37 -10.26
CA ALA A 515 -18.97 -8.73 -9.73
C ALA A 515 -20.41 -9.16 -9.48
N ALA A 516 -21.23 -8.29 -8.87
CA ALA A 516 -22.67 -8.50 -8.68
C ALA A 516 -23.38 -8.76 -10.02
N LYS A 517 -23.13 -7.92 -11.02
CA LYS A 517 -23.71 -8.10 -12.38
C LYS A 517 -23.32 -9.43 -13.02
N LEU A 518 -22.06 -9.85 -12.85
CA LEU A 518 -21.60 -11.13 -13.38
C LEU A 518 -22.22 -12.33 -12.66
N ALA A 519 -22.43 -12.22 -11.35
CA ALA A 519 -23.11 -13.20 -10.51
C ALA A 519 -24.65 -13.10 -10.58
N LYS A 520 -25.20 -12.10 -11.29
CA LYS A 520 -26.65 -11.83 -11.41
C LYS A 520 -27.33 -11.56 -10.06
N LEU A 521 -26.62 -10.91 -9.15
CA LEU A 521 -27.15 -10.47 -7.86
C LEU A 521 -27.82 -9.10 -8.01
N THR A 522 -28.98 -8.93 -7.39
CA THR A 522 -29.70 -7.65 -7.31
C THR A 522 -29.60 -7.02 -5.92
N ASP A 523 -29.42 -7.85 -4.91
CA ASP A 523 -29.20 -7.48 -3.52
C ASP A 523 -28.05 -8.33 -2.98
N TYR A 524 -27.09 -7.72 -2.30
CA TYR A 524 -25.90 -8.40 -1.83
C TYR A 524 -25.17 -7.61 -0.76
N ASP A 525 -24.61 -8.33 0.17
CA ASP A 525 -23.61 -7.81 1.10
C ASP A 525 -22.18 -8.08 0.59
N THR A 526 -21.20 -7.45 1.22
CA THR A 526 -19.79 -7.71 0.97
C THR A 526 -19.11 -8.17 2.25
N ALA A 527 -18.22 -9.15 2.13
CA ALA A 527 -17.36 -9.62 3.22
C ALA A 527 -15.89 -9.50 2.84
N SER A 528 -15.09 -9.00 3.76
CA SER A 528 -13.66 -8.73 3.54
C SER A 528 -12.80 -9.94 3.90
N TYR A 529 -11.83 -10.26 3.03
CA TYR A 529 -10.90 -11.39 3.15
C TYR A 529 -9.44 -10.95 2.95
N PRO A 530 -8.44 -11.68 3.52
CA PRO A 530 -8.64 -12.75 4.51
C PRO A 530 -9.35 -12.24 5.76
N ALA A 531 -9.92 -13.13 6.57
CA ALA A 531 -10.52 -12.72 7.83
C ALA A 531 -9.47 -12.04 8.72
N SER A 532 -9.87 -11.00 9.47
CA SER A 532 -8.94 -10.35 10.41
C SER A 532 -8.46 -11.35 11.45
N SER A 533 -7.15 -11.39 11.68
CA SER A 533 -6.57 -12.23 12.72
C SER A 533 -7.08 -11.78 14.11
N GLY A 534 -7.52 -12.74 14.92
CA GLY A 534 -8.01 -12.45 16.27
C GLY A 534 -6.91 -11.83 17.16
N ILE A 535 -7.30 -11.07 18.19
CA ILE A 535 -6.37 -10.41 19.15
C ILE A 535 -5.31 -11.40 19.69
N TRP A 536 -5.66 -12.66 19.90
CA TRP A 536 -4.73 -13.68 20.37
C TRP A 536 -3.66 -14.05 19.34
N GLU A 537 -4.01 -14.14 18.10
CA GLU A 537 -3.09 -14.43 17.00
C GLU A 537 -2.14 -13.24 16.76
N GLN A 538 -2.65 -12.03 16.88
CA GLN A 538 -1.87 -10.80 16.84
C GLN A 538 -0.90 -10.71 18.01
N LEU A 539 -1.30 -11.06 19.25
CA LEU A 539 -0.43 -11.10 20.41
C LEU A 539 0.69 -12.15 20.26
N LEU A 540 0.38 -13.32 19.73
CA LEU A 540 1.40 -14.35 19.46
C LEU A 540 2.40 -13.89 18.39
N ASN A 541 1.92 -13.20 17.35
CA ASN A 541 2.75 -12.63 16.29
C ASN A 541 3.56 -11.41 16.80
N SER A 542 3.03 -10.61 17.73
CA SER A 542 3.73 -9.45 18.32
C SER A 542 4.95 -9.87 19.19
N TYR A 543 4.94 -11.04 19.77
CA TYR A 543 6.13 -11.56 20.48
C TYR A 543 7.33 -11.81 19.56
N SER A 544 7.10 -11.90 18.25
CA SER A 544 8.16 -12.00 17.23
C SER A 544 8.73 -10.65 16.79
N ASN A 545 8.07 -9.52 17.12
CA ASN A 545 8.37 -8.18 16.60
C ASN A 545 9.33 -7.34 17.49
N ALA A 546 10.20 -7.97 18.29
CA ALA A 546 11.34 -7.26 18.91
C ALA A 546 12.25 -6.54 17.90
N ASP A 547 12.10 -6.85 16.62
CA ASP A 547 12.85 -6.30 15.51
C ASP A 547 12.40 -4.86 15.14
N ASP A 548 11.13 -4.47 15.35
CA ASP A 548 10.63 -3.14 15.03
C ASP A 548 11.23 -2.03 15.92
N ILE A 549 11.50 -2.35 17.19
CA ILE A 549 12.19 -1.45 18.12
C ILE A 549 13.65 -1.24 17.68
N LEU A 550 14.27 -2.27 17.14
CA LEU A 550 15.64 -2.20 16.64
C LEU A 550 15.68 -1.39 15.32
N ASP A 551 14.66 -1.52 14.48
CA ASP A 551 14.55 -0.80 13.21
C ASP A 551 14.41 0.72 13.41
N SER A 552 13.52 1.15 14.29
CA SER A 552 13.36 2.57 14.63
C SER A 552 14.64 3.17 15.23
N ARG A 553 15.38 2.41 16.05
CA ARG A 553 16.68 2.83 16.56
C ARG A 553 17.76 2.88 15.49
N LEU A 554 17.76 1.94 14.55
CA LEU A 554 18.67 1.96 13.40
C LEU A 554 18.38 3.13 12.47
N GLN A 555 17.12 3.44 12.22
CA GLN A 555 16.72 4.62 11.44
C GLN A 555 17.21 5.91 12.11
N ALA A 556 16.99 6.05 13.42
CA ALA A 556 17.44 7.21 14.17
C ALA A 556 18.97 7.37 14.21
N ASN A 557 19.72 6.24 14.24
CA ASN A 557 21.18 6.25 14.33
C ASN A 557 21.87 6.33 12.96
N LEU A 558 21.31 5.75 11.92
CA LEU A 558 21.90 5.71 10.58
C LEU A 558 21.54 6.93 9.74
N GLY A 559 20.44 7.65 10.08
CA GLY A 559 20.01 8.84 9.33
C GLY A 559 19.94 8.58 7.82
N GLU A 560 20.70 9.34 7.03
CA GLU A 560 20.75 9.19 5.56
C GLU A 560 21.26 7.83 5.08
N PHE A 561 21.99 7.09 5.92
CA PHE A 561 22.49 5.76 5.59
C PHE A 561 21.47 4.63 5.83
N TYR A 562 20.33 4.93 6.45
CA TYR A 562 19.31 3.93 6.74
C TYR A 562 18.71 3.30 5.47
N GLU A 563 18.26 4.09 4.51
CA GLU A 563 17.66 3.57 3.27
C GLU A 563 18.62 2.72 2.43
N PRO A 564 19.90 3.12 2.23
CA PRO A 564 20.88 2.23 1.62
C PRO A 564 21.09 0.92 2.39
N PHE A 565 21.15 0.98 3.72
CA PHE A 565 21.34 -0.20 4.57
C PHE A 565 20.12 -1.14 4.50
N LYS A 566 18.91 -0.60 4.59
CA LYS A 566 17.64 -1.32 4.42
C LYS A 566 17.58 -2.04 3.07
N LEU A 567 17.97 -1.36 2.00
CA LEU A 567 18.01 -1.93 0.66
C LEU A 567 18.96 -3.13 0.57
N VAL A 568 20.17 -3.02 1.12
CA VAL A 568 21.15 -4.14 1.15
C VAL A 568 20.61 -5.33 1.92
N TYR A 569 19.95 -5.07 3.04
CA TYR A 569 19.38 -6.12 3.88
C TYR A 569 18.20 -6.83 3.18
N SER A 570 17.29 -6.07 2.58
CA SER A 570 16.11 -6.62 1.90
C SER A 570 16.48 -7.51 0.70
N ILE A 571 17.57 -7.21 -0.02
CA ILE A 571 18.02 -8.02 -1.16
C ILE A 571 18.42 -9.43 -0.73
N LYS A 572 18.96 -9.60 0.49
CA LYS A 572 19.35 -10.90 1.00
C LYS A 572 18.16 -11.85 1.19
N SER A 573 16.99 -11.30 1.51
CA SER A 573 15.74 -12.04 1.73
C SER A 573 14.84 -12.13 0.50
N MET A 574 15.12 -11.37 -0.57
CA MET A 574 14.34 -11.40 -1.80
C MET A 574 14.50 -12.70 -2.57
N ASP A 575 13.43 -13.16 -3.20
CA ASP A 575 13.48 -14.25 -4.17
C ASP A 575 14.39 -13.88 -5.35
N LYS A 576 15.18 -14.83 -5.82
CA LYS A 576 16.21 -14.59 -6.82
C LYS A 576 15.67 -14.23 -8.21
N VAL A 577 14.44 -14.63 -8.50
CA VAL A 577 13.73 -14.33 -9.76
C VAL A 577 12.47 -13.55 -9.46
N GLN A 578 12.41 -12.31 -9.91
CA GLN A 578 11.41 -11.33 -9.53
C GLN A 578 10.57 -10.87 -10.72
N ALA A 579 9.25 -10.83 -10.49
CA ALA A 579 8.29 -10.07 -11.26
C ALA A 579 7.87 -8.85 -10.41
N ARG A 580 8.73 -7.83 -10.32
CA ARG A 580 8.54 -6.66 -9.47
C ARG A 580 8.61 -5.36 -10.26
N MET A 581 7.81 -4.38 -9.85
CA MET A 581 7.87 -3.01 -10.36
C MET A 581 9.18 -2.32 -9.90
N PRO A 582 9.69 -1.35 -10.68
CA PRO A 582 11.03 -0.77 -10.44
C PRO A 582 11.23 -0.09 -9.08
N TYR A 583 10.20 0.48 -8.48
CA TYR A 583 10.31 1.28 -7.25
C TYR A 583 8.94 1.56 -6.63
N ILE A 584 8.96 1.92 -5.35
CA ILE A 584 7.79 2.42 -4.63
C ILE A 584 7.74 3.93 -4.84
N ILE A 585 6.61 4.43 -5.34
CA ILE A 585 6.40 5.84 -5.59
C ILE A 585 5.63 6.41 -4.39
N LYS A 586 6.22 7.40 -3.72
CA LYS A 586 5.53 8.18 -2.69
C LYS A 586 5.31 9.59 -3.22
N ILE A 587 4.08 10.07 -3.19
CA ILE A 587 3.74 11.48 -3.42
C ILE A 587 3.84 12.16 -2.07
N LYS A 588 4.69 13.20 -1.97
CA LYS A 588 4.79 14.04 -0.77
C LYS A 588 3.68 15.08 -0.74
#